data_ac6e8200f69d5caddd0f86cd834b9b8e
#
_entry.id   ac6e8200f69d5caddd0f86cd834b9b8e
#
_cell.length_a   1.000
_cell.length_b   1.000
_cell.length_c   1.000
_cell.angle_alpha   90.00
_cell.angle_beta   90.00
_cell.angle_gamma   90.00
#
_symmetry.space_group_name_H-M   'P 1'
#
loop_
_entity.id
_entity.type
_entity.pdbx_description
1 polymer ?
#
loop_
_entity_poly.entity_id
_entity_poly.type
_entity_poly.pdbx_seq_one_letter_code
_entity_poly.pdbx_strand_id
1 'polypeptide(L)'
;FLPEKEQDLIDFQEFCSELMADTLLKEARVVKQTLRECGSTKLFGAFYGYVNLVANSSQTTVGHSALIRVLESPDVDFLCGPLSYGARQAGGAALHQMIPGSITLHNKLFFSEDDTGTHLYPGPHHGYLPEDAETACHAFRRNFAATWSSGGTQWWMDLYGSGWFLDSALGAEFRLEREFAERHFGNRESVAEIAVFASLRTTYAMRDNPVPLTGSLIEHQLMEVAACGASFDLFAEEDLPLLAERGKLKQYKFCIFLNTLDPPDAVRRTVREELAKDGRSVLWFYAPGYYRNHVRDAAFAEELT
;
A
#
# COMPACT_ATOMS: atom_id res chain seq x y z
N PHE A 1 15.15 -2.75 16.25
CA PHE A 1 15.13 -2.98 17.72
C PHE A 1 15.44 -4.44 18.03
N LEU A 2 16.01 -4.66 19.21
CA LEU A 2 16.23 -5.98 19.76
C LEU A 2 15.15 -6.26 20.81
N PRO A 3 14.14 -7.12 20.53
CA PRO A 3 13.00 -7.30 21.43
C PRO A 3 13.40 -7.63 22.88
N GLU A 4 14.44 -8.44 23.08
CA GLU A 4 14.93 -8.81 24.40
C GLU A 4 15.49 -7.63 25.24
N LYS A 5 15.68 -6.44 24.63
CA LYS A 5 16.26 -5.28 25.27
C LYS A 5 15.43 -4.01 25.11
N GLU A 6 14.64 -3.94 24.05
CA GLU A 6 13.99 -2.73 23.56
C GLU A 6 12.48 -2.98 23.29
N GLN A 7 11.88 -3.94 24.03
CA GLN A 7 10.45 -4.29 23.86
C GLN A 7 9.54 -3.09 24.11
N ASP A 8 9.87 -2.24 25.06
CA ASP A 8 9.13 -1.03 25.37
C ASP A 8 9.06 -0.04 24.21
N LEU A 9 10.08 0.00 23.36
CA LEU A 9 10.08 0.84 22.16
C LEU A 9 9.20 0.23 21.05
N ILE A 10 9.19 -1.09 20.93
CA ILE A 10 8.31 -1.82 20.01
C ILE A 10 6.85 -1.60 20.42
N ASP A 11 6.55 -1.81 21.70
CA ASP A 11 5.21 -1.61 22.27
C ASP A 11 4.74 -0.16 22.09
N PHE A 12 5.65 0.81 22.23
CA PHE A 12 5.32 2.22 21.99
C PHE A 12 4.96 2.51 20.53
N GLN A 13 5.66 1.93 19.58
CA GLN A 13 5.34 2.09 18.15
C GLN A 13 4.00 1.44 17.79
N GLU A 14 3.76 0.23 18.31
CA GLU A 14 2.47 -0.43 18.16
C GLU A 14 1.35 0.42 18.77
N PHE A 15 1.53 0.90 20.01
CA PHE A 15 0.59 1.79 20.67
C PHE A 15 0.28 3.05 19.86
N CYS A 16 1.27 3.70 19.25
CA CYS A 16 1.05 4.88 18.41
C CYS A 16 0.18 4.56 17.18
N SER A 17 0.42 3.44 16.53
CA SER A 17 -0.37 3.00 15.37
C SER A 17 -1.80 2.63 15.77
N GLU A 18 -1.95 1.91 16.89
CA GLU A 18 -3.26 1.53 17.43
C GLU A 18 -4.07 2.77 17.87
N LEU A 19 -3.43 3.74 18.52
CA LEU A 19 -4.07 4.99 18.95
C LEU A 19 -4.57 5.80 17.75
N MET A 20 -3.79 5.84 16.67
CA MET A 20 -4.20 6.52 15.43
C MET A 20 -5.40 5.82 14.78
N ALA A 21 -5.37 4.49 14.69
CA ALA A 21 -6.50 3.71 14.21
C ALA A 21 -7.75 3.91 15.08
N ASP A 22 -7.62 3.86 16.41
CA ASP A 22 -8.72 4.09 17.34
C ASP A 22 -9.36 5.46 17.15
N THR A 23 -8.54 6.50 16.95
CA THR A 23 -9.02 7.86 16.71
C THR A 23 -9.83 7.93 15.41
N LEU A 24 -9.25 7.41 14.32
CA LEU A 24 -9.94 7.36 13.02
C LEU A 24 -11.26 6.58 13.10
N LEU A 25 -11.25 5.41 13.71
CA LEU A 25 -12.45 4.58 13.84
C LEU A 25 -13.53 5.20 14.70
N LYS A 26 -13.15 5.95 15.76
CA LYS A 26 -14.09 6.72 16.57
C LYS A 26 -14.75 7.83 15.75
N GLU A 27 -13.98 8.58 14.98
CA GLU A 27 -14.48 9.62 14.08
C GLU A 27 -15.39 9.02 12.99
N ALA A 28 -14.96 7.95 12.33
CA ALA A 28 -15.75 7.24 11.34
C ALA A 28 -17.12 6.84 11.86
N ARG A 29 -17.16 6.25 13.06
CA ARG A 29 -18.40 5.84 13.73
C ARG A 29 -19.34 7.00 13.95
N VAL A 30 -18.84 8.14 14.48
CA VAL A 30 -19.64 9.33 14.72
C VAL A 30 -20.21 9.89 13.40
N VAL A 31 -19.39 10.01 12.37
CA VAL A 31 -19.84 10.49 11.06
C VAL A 31 -20.90 9.55 10.48
N LYS A 32 -20.65 8.23 10.45
CA LYS A 32 -21.60 7.26 9.90
C LYS A 32 -22.90 7.21 10.70
N GLN A 33 -22.84 7.37 11.99
CA GLN A 33 -24.06 7.50 12.81
C GLN A 33 -24.86 8.76 12.43
N THR A 34 -24.21 9.90 12.35
CA THR A 34 -24.86 11.17 11.96
C THR A 34 -25.46 11.07 10.55
N LEU A 35 -24.73 10.46 9.61
CA LEU A 35 -25.26 10.24 8.24
C LEU A 35 -26.55 9.39 8.28
N ARG A 36 -26.59 8.31 9.05
CA ARG A 36 -27.79 7.47 9.21
C ARG A 36 -28.96 8.26 9.79
N GLU A 37 -28.70 9.05 10.84
CA GLU A 37 -29.71 9.90 11.48
C GLU A 37 -30.29 10.96 10.52
N CYS A 38 -29.46 11.45 9.58
CA CYS A 38 -29.89 12.39 8.54
C CYS A 38 -30.47 11.71 7.28
N GLY A 39 -30.58 10.38 7.25
CA GLY A 39 -31.03 9.62 6.07
C GLY A 39 -30.05 9.69 4.88
N SER A 40 -28.77 9.93 5.12
CA SER A 40 -27.74 10.07 4.09
C SER A 40 -26.98 8.78 3.86
N THR A 41 -26.65 8.49 2.60
CA THR A 41 -25.84 7.33 2.16
C THR A 41 -24.43 7.72 1.75
N LYS A 42 -23.93 8.89 2.16
CA LYS A 42 -22.58 9.33 1.83
C LYS A 42 -21.52 8.43 2.42
N LEU A 43 -20.42 8.34 1.69
CA LEU A 43 -19.26 7.54 2.10
C LEU A 43 -18.39 8.33 3.08
N PHE A 44 -17.71 7.61 3.96
CA PHE A 44 -16.65 8.11 4.82
C PHE A 44 -15.33 7.44 4.44
N GLY A 45 -14.29 8.21 4.32
CA GLY A 45 -12.94 7.70 4.13
C GLY A 45 -11.89 8.65 4.68
N ALA A 46 -10.65 8.20 4.65
CA ALA A 46 -9.53 8.92 5.23
C ALA A 46 -8.25 8.74 4.43
N PHE A 47 -7.35 9.69 4.60
CA PHE A 47 -5.94 9.56 4.26
C PHE A 47 -5.26 8.70 5.32
N TYR A 48 -5.12 7.41 5.02
CA TYR A 48 -4.56 6.43 5.96
C TYR A 48 -4.02 5.22 5.20
N GLY A 49 -3.07 4.51 5.81
CA GLY A 49 -2.49 3.30 5.22
C GLY A 49 -1.22 3.55 4.40
N TYR A 50 -0.50 4.65 4.68
CA TYR A 50 0.81 4.92 4.09
C TYR A 50 1.85 4.04 4.76
N VAL A 51 2.00 2.84 4.27
CA VAL A 51 2.86 1.82 4.88
C VAL A 51 3.99 1.36 3.96
N ASN A 52 3.99 1.83 2.70
CA ASN A 52 5.03 1.56 1.73
C ASN A 52 5.53 2.86 1.11
N LEU A 53 6.81 2.89 0.72
CA LEU A 53 7.37 3.97 -0.12
C LEU A 53 7.09 5.39 0.41
N VAL A 54 7.08 5.55 1.74
CA VAL A 54 6.82 6.84 2.38
C VAL A 54 8.10 7.66 2.34
N ALA A 55 8.17 8.60 1.39
CA ALA A 55 9.33 9.48 1.25
C ALA A 55 9.58 10.29 2.52
N ASN A 56 10.84 10.32 2.96
CA ASN A 56 11.32 11.08 4.12
C ASN A 56 10.69 10.70 5.47
N SER A 57 9.92 9.63 5.55
CA SER A 57 9.29 9.14 6.77
C SER A 57 9.50 7.64 6.90
N SER A 58 9.67 7.20 8.13
CA SER A 58 9.73 5.79 8.46
C SER A 58 8.32 5.21 8.51
N GLN A 59 8.09 4.03 7.92
CA GLN A 59 6.82 3.30 8.11
C GLN A 59 6.49 3.13 9.59
N THR A 60 7.51 3.01 10.42
CA THR A 60 7.37 2.81 11.86
C THR A 60 6.84 4.04 12.58
N THR A 61 7.12 5.25 12.09
CA THR A 61 6.77 6.51 12.76
C THR A 61 5.53 7.21 12.22
N VAL A 62 5.00 6.78 11.07
CA VAL A 62 3.77 7.37 10.49
C VAL A 62 2.49 6.93 11.21
N GLY A 63 2.54 5.86 12.03
CA GLY A 63 1.39 5.41 12.80
C GLY A 63 0.29 4.71 11.99
N HIS A 64 0.57 4.21 10.80
CA HIS A 64 -0.42 3.62 9.90
C HIS A 64 -0.38 2.09 9.84
N SER A 65 0.45 1.44 10.66
CA SER A 65 0.64 -0.02 10.58
C SER A 65 -0.53 -0.83 11.17
N ALA A 66 -1.48 -0.21 11.87
CA ALA A 66 -2.73 -0.85 12.28
C ALA A 66 -3.79 -0.88 11.15
N LEU A 67 -3.34 -0.98 9.89
CA LEU A 67 -4.17 -0.89 8.68
C LEU A 67 -5.31 -1.90 8.66
N ILE A 68 -5.05 -3.16 9.03
CA ILE A 68 -6.07 -4.23 8.96
C ILE A 68 -7.29 -3.88 9.82
N ARG A 69 -7.10 -3.34 11.03
CA ARG A 69 -8.21 -2.89 11.88
C ARG A 69 -9.10 -1.84 11.21
N VAL A 70 -8.48 -0.93 10.48
CA VAL A 70 -9.22 0.12 9.74
C VAL A 70 -9.98 -0.50 8.57
N LEU A 71 -9.37 -1.44 7.84
CA LEU A 71 -9.99 -2.13 6.71
C LEU A 71 -11.15 -3.04 7.13
N GLU A 72 -11.10 -3.63 8.31
CA GLU A 72 -12.19 -4.46 8.85
C GLU A 72 -13.40 -3.65 9.34
N SER A 73 -13.23 -2.34 9.54
CA SER A 73 -14.30 -1.50 10.06
C SER A 73 -15.44 -1.30 9.06
N PRO A 74 -16.70 -1.50 9.46
CA PRO A 74 -17.85 -1.22 8.59
C PRO A 74 -18.14 0.29 8.42
N ASP A 75 -17.52 1.13 9.24
CA ASP A 75 -17.74 2.58 9.21
C ASP A 75 -16.75 3.32 8.30
N VAL A 76 -15.75 2.63 7.75
CA VAL A 76 -14.81 3.16 6.75
C VAL A 76 -15.16 2.59 5.39
N ASP A 77 -15.44 3.44 4.40
CA ASP A 77 -15.82 3.00 3.05
C ASP A 77 -14.63 3.03 2.09
N PHE A 78 -13.70 3.96 2.27
CA PHE A 78 -12.53 4.09 1.39
C PHE A 78 -11.31 4.60 2.13
N LEU A 79 -10.15 4.34 1.54
CA LEU A 79 -8.89 4.96 1.94
C LEU A 79 -8.29 5.72 0.75
N CYS A 80 -7.66 6.84 1.05
CA CYS A 80 -7.00 7.71 0.09
C CYS A 80 -5.52 7.86 0.43
N GLY A 81 -4.68 7.93 -0.61
CA GLY A 81 -3.27 8.21 -0.43
C GLY A 81 -2.54 8.45 -1.74
N PRO A 82 -1.37 9.10 -1.68
CA PRO A 82 -0.64 9.48 -2.86
C PRO A 82 0.14 8.32 -3.47
N LEU A 83 0.55 8.53 -4.71
CA LEU A 83 1.62 7.77 -5.33
C LEU A 83 2.95 8.04 -4.62
N SER A 84 3.86 7.06 -4.66
CA SER A 84 5.21 7.24 -4.13
C SER A 84 5.92 8.42 -4.79
N TYR A 85 6.56 9.24 -3.97
CA TYR A 85 7.35 10.35 -4.46
C TYR A 85 8.69 9.91 -5.10
N GLY A 86 9.17 8.73 -4.76
CA GLY A 86 10.46 8.20 -5.23
C GLY A 86 10.46 7.61 -6.64
N ALA A 87 9.31 7.36 -7.24
CA ALA A 87 9.19 6.62 -8.51
C ALA A 87 8.41 7.36 -9.60
N ARG A 88 8.37 8.70 -9.56
CA ARG A 88 7.57 9.55 -10.45
C ARG A 88 8.26 9.94 -11.76
N GLN A 89 9.58 9.76 -11.88
CA GLN A 89 10.34 10.12 -13.07
C GLN A 89 9.90 9.33 -14.31
N ALA A 90 10.24 9.83 -15.48
CA ALA A 90 10.03 9.12 -16.74
C ALA A 90 10.69 7.74 -16.69
N GLY A 91 9.96 6.69 -17.09
CA GLY A 91 10.39 5.30 -16.97
C GLY A 91 10.29 4.70 -15.57
N GLY A 92 9.91 5.48 -14.55
CA GLY A 92 9.68 4.98 -13.19
C GLY A 92 8.34 4.24 -13.07
N ALA A 93 8.23 3.39 -12.05
CA ALA A 93 6.99 2.71 -11.72
C ALA A 93 6.07 3.62 -10.89
N ALA A 94 4.79 3.69 -11.24
CA ALA A 94 3.79 4.42 -10.46
C ALA A 94 3.33 3.58 -9.26
N LEU A 95 4.18 3.45 -8.26
CA LEU A 95 3.88 2.70 -7.03
C LEU A 95 3.09 3.56 -6.05
N HIS A 96 2.22 2.92 -5.27
CA HIS A 96 1.43 3.58 -4.24
C HIS A 96 2.12 3.50 -2.87
N GLN A 97 1.94 4.53 -2.04
CA GLN A 97 2.34 4.48 -0.63
C GLN A 97 1.45 3.55 0.20
N MET A 98 0.31 3.18 -0.34
CA MET A 98 -0.68 2.28 0.26
C MET A 98 -0.51 0.85 -0.25
N ILE A 99 -1.33 -0.05 0.28
CA ILE A 99 -1.40 -1.47 -0.14
C ILE A 99 -2.75 -1.70 -0.86
N PRO A 100 -2.83 -1.46 -2.18
CA PRO A 100 -4.10 -1.51 -2.91
C PRO A 100 -4.80 -2.86 -2.85
N GLY A 101 -4.05 -3.96 -2.92
CA GLY A 101 -4.61 -5.31 -2.86
C GLY A 101 -5.34 -5.59 -1.56
N SER A 102 -4.78 -5.17 -0.41
CA SER A 102 -5.46 -5.31 0.89
C SER A 102 -6.72 -4.46 0.96
N ILE A 103 -6.67 -3.21 0.48
CA ILE A 103 -7.84 -2.32 0.50
C ILE A 103 -9.00 -2.94 -0.29
N THR A 104 -8.73 -3.40 -1.51
CA THR A 104 -9.74 -4.03 -2.37
C THR A 104 -10.18 -5.41 -1.86
N LEU A 105 -9.26 -6.18 -1.25
CA LEU A 105 -9.58 -7.45 -0.61
C LEU A 105 -10.62 -7.28 0.51
N HIS A 106 -10.54 -6.21 1.29
CA HIS A 106 -11.52 -5.88 2.34
C HIS A 106 -12.78 -5.19 1.81
N ASN A 107 -13.00 -5.16 0.49
CA ASN A 107 -14.13 -4.49 -0.17
C ASN A 107 -14.21 -2.99 0.14
N LYS A 108 -13.06 -2.34 0.32
CA LYS A 108 -12.97 -0.89 0.44
C LYS A 108 -12.60 -0.28 -0.90
N LEU A 109 -13.04 0.96 -1.14
CA LEU A 109 -12.60 1.70 -2.30
C LEU A 109 -11.18 2.24 -2.05
N PHE A 110 -10.35 2.16 -3.08
CA PHE A 110 -9.03 2.73 -3.09
C PHE A 110 -9.01 3.99 -3.95
N PHE A 111 -8.69 5.14 -3.33
CA PHE A 111 -8.51 6.41 -4.00
C PHE A 111 -7.03 6.78 -4.04
N SER A 112 -6.47 6.88 -5.23
CA SER A 112 -5.11 7.39 -5.42
C SER A 112 -5.17 8.91 -5.60
N GLU A 113 -4.42 9.62 -4.77
CA GLU A 113 -4.14 11.04 -4.98
C GLU A 113 -2.96 11.17 -5.94
N ASP A 114 -3.16 11.84 -7.06
CA ASP A 114 -2.09 12.18 -7.96
C ASP A 114 -1.75 13.68 -7.84
N ASP A 115 -0.79 13.97 -7.00
CA ASP A 115 -0.21 15.29 -6.77
C ASP A 115 1.12 15.46 -7.52
N THR A 116 1.30 14.73 -8.62
CA THR A 116 2.49 14.84 -9.46
C THR A 116 2.57 16.24 -10.08
N GLY A 117 3.66 16.95 -9.82
CA GLY A 117 3.92 18.25 -10.42
C GLY A 117 4.07 18.15 -11.94
N THR A 118 3.69 19.21 -12.65
CA THR A 118 3.81 19.32 -14.11
C THR A 118 4.91 20.29 -14.49
N HIS A 119 5.13 20.48 -15.79
CA HIS A 119 6.02 21.51 -16.37
C HIS A 119 5.62 22.93 -15.98
N LEU A 120 4.39 23.16 -15.47
CA LEU A 120 3.90 24.45 -14.98
C LEU A 120 4.14 24.68 -13.48
N TYR A 121 4.78 23.75 -12.79
CA TYR A 121 5.03 23.87 -11.36
C TYR A 121 5.94 25.08 -11.05
N PRO A 122 5.51 26.02 -10.21
CA PRO A 122 6.25 27.25 -9.97
C PRO A 122 7.29 27.08 -8.86
N GLY A 123 8.50 26.74 -9.18
CA GLY A 123 9.60 26.84 -8.21
C GLY A 123 10.41 25.55 -8.01
N PRO A 124 11.32 25.53 -7.05
CA PRO A 124 12.12 24.34 -6.76
C PRO A 124 11.24 23.24 -6.21
N HIS A 125 11.28 22.09 -6.85
CA HIS A 125 10.55 20.90 -6.46
C HIS A 125 11.54 19.84 -5.94
N HIS A 126 11.18 19.17 -4.86
CA HIS A 126 11.90 18.00 -4.40
C HIS A 126 11.43 16.78 -5.20
N GLY A 127 12.06 16.52 -6.33
CA GLY A 127 11.75 15.36 -7.16
C GLY A 127 11.70 15.68 -8.67
N TYR A 128 11.12 14.76 -9.43
CA TYR A 128 10.99 14.86 -10.87
C TYR A 128 9.85 15.79 -11.27
N LEU A 129 10.13 16.70 -12.20
CA LEU A 129 9.14 17.47 -12.94
C LEU A 129 9.24 17.13 -14.43
N PRO A 130 8.12 16.90 -15.13
CA PRO A 130 8.10 16.79 -16.58
C PRO A 130 8.63 18.06 -17.25
N GLU A 131 9.36 17.90 -18.36
CA GLU A 131 9.96 19.02 -19.09
C GLU A 131 8.91 19.82 -19.90
N ASP A 132 7.85 19.13 -20.34
CA ASP A 132 6.80 19.70 -21.16
C ASP A 132 5.43 19.01 -20.93
N ALA A 133 4.41 19.50 -21.61
CA ALA A 133 3.04 18.98 -21.51
C ALA A 133 2.92 17.52 -21.99
N GLU A 134 3.65 17.13 -23.01
CA GLU A 134 3.63 15.75 -23.56
C GLU A 134 4.17 14.77 -22.52
N THR A 135 5.34 15.05 -21.94
CA THR A 135 5.94 14.25 -20.89
C THR A 135 5.05 14.18 -19.64
N ALA A 136 4.38 15.30 -19.29
CA ALA A 136 3.42 15.34 -18.20
C ALA A 136 2.22 14.41 -18.48
N CYS A 137 1.62 14.47 -19.67
CA CYS A 137 0.51 13.59 -20.06
C CYS A 137 0.91 12.11 -19.99
N HIS A 138 2.12 11.75 -20.43
CA HIS A 138 2.61 10.38 -20.33
C HIS A 138 2.77 9.91 -18.87
N ALA A 139 3.23 10.79 -17.98
CA ALA A 139 3.34 10.49 -16.56
C ALA A 139 1.97 10.25 -15.92
N PHE A 140 0.98 11.12 -16.19
CA PHE A 140 -0.39 10.96 -15.68
C PHE A 140 -1.07 9.71 -16.22
N ARG A 141 -0.95 9.42 -17.51
CA ARG A 141 -1.47 8.19 -18.12
C ARG A 141 -0.90 6.93 -17.46
N ARG A 142 0.41 6.91 -17.18
CA ARG A 142 1.05 5.83 -16.43
C ARG A 142 0.47 5.72 -15.02
N ASN A 143 0.35 6.84 -14.30
CA ASN A 143 -0.18 6.89 -12.92
C ASN A 143 -1.63 6.38 -12.89
N PHE A 144 -2.45 6.84 -13.84
CA PHE A 144 -3.81 6.37 -14.01
C PHE A 144 -3.86 4.86 -14.29
N ALA A 145 -3.05 4.36 -15.21
CA ALA A 145 -3.02 2.94 -15.55
C ALA A 145 -2.63 2.07 -14.35
N ALA A 146 -1.62 2.49 -13.56
CA ALA A 146 -1.21 1.79 -12.35
C ALA A 146 -2.32 1.77 -11.30
N THR A 147 -2.98 2.90 -11.07
CA THR A 147 -4.10 3.00 -10.12
C THR A 147 -5.29 2.16 -10.58
N TRP A 148 -5.64 2.25 -11.87
CA TRP A 148 -6.76 1.53 -12.44
C TRP A 148 -6.57 0.01 -12.39
N SER A 149 -5.38 -0.47 -12.77
CA SER A 149 -5.04 -1.90 -12.72
C SER A 149 -5.00 -2.46 -11.30
N SER A 150 -4.73 -1.63 -10.31
CA SER A 150 -4.79 -1.98 -8.88
C SER A 150 -6.22 -1.94 -8.28
N GLY A 151 -7.26 -1.78 -9.12
CA GLY A 151 -8.65 -1.72 -8.67
C GLY A 151 -9.06 -0.39 -8.06
N GLY A 152 -8.20 0.62 -8.13
CA GLY A 152 -8.42 1.95 -7.57
C GLY A 152 -9.13 2.92 -8.50
N THR A 153 -9.36 4.10 -7.99
CA THR A 153 -9.76 5.30 -8.74
C THR A 153 -8.83 6.44 -8.37
N GLN A 154 -8.78 7.47 -9.21
CA GLN A 154 -7.78 8.54 -9.08
C GLN A 154 -8.45 9.91 -9.07
N TRP A 155 -7.83 10.84 -8.37
CA TRP A 155 -8.10 12.26 -8.45
C TRP A 155 -6.79 13.04 -8.53
N TRP A 156 -6.84 14.22 -9.11
CA TRP A 156 -5.66 15.06 -9.32
C TRP A 156 -5.67 16.20 -8.32
N MET A 157 -4.55 16.42 -7.67
CA MET A 157 -4.41 17.43 -6.64
C MET A 157 -3.31 18.44 -6.99
N ASP A 158 -3.70 19.69 -7.23
CA ASP A 158 -2.76 20.82 -7.17
C ASP A 158 -2.55 21.20 -5.71
N LEU A 159 -1.54 20.60 -5.08
CA LEU A 159 -1.28 20.73 -3.65
C LEU A 159 -1.15 22.17 -3.15
N TYR A 160 -0.68 23.07 -4.02
CA TYR A 160 -0.49 24.49 -3.67
C TYR A 160 -1.51 25.42 -4.29
N GLY A 161 -2.44 24.91 -5.09
CA GLY A 161 -3.40 25.75 -5.82
C GLY A 161 -2.73 26.71 -6.80
N SER A 162 -1.57 26.34 -7.33
CA SER A 162 -0.73 27.18 -8.17
C SER A 162 -1.07 27.14 -9.65
N GLY A 163 -2.02 26.27 -10.04
CA GLY A 163 -2.45 26.14 -11.42
C GLY A 163 -1.56 25.25 -12.27
N TRP A 164 -0.81 24.34 -11.68
CA TRP A 164 0.09 23.46 -12.45
C TRP A 164 -0.62 22.50 -13.43
N PHE A 165 -1.94 22.37 -13.33
CA PHE A 165 -2.79 21.64 -14.28
C PHE A 165 -3.45 22.54 -15.35
N LEU A 166 -3.17 23.82 -15.39
CA LEU A 166 -3.77 24.77 -16.33
C LEU A 166 -3.15 24.68 -17.72
N ASP A 167 -3.17 23.49 -18.29
CA ASP A 167 -2.74 23.20 -19.67
C ASP A 167 -3.84 22.44 -20.40
N SER A 168 -4.07 22.81 -21.67
CA SER A 168 -5.14 22.23 -22.48
C SER A 168 -4.87 20.75 -22.83
N ALA A 169 -3.60 20.35 -22.98
CA ALA A 169 -3.22 18.97 -23.26
C ALA A 169 -3.48 18.09 -22.02
N LEU A 170 -3.13 18.55 -20.81
CA LEU A 170 -3.45 17.87 -19.56
C LEU A 170 -4.97 17.74 -19.38
N GLY A 171 -5.74 18.81 -19.64
CA GLY A 171 -7.19 18.75 -19.58
C GLY A 171 -7.80 17.77 -20.60
N ALA A 172 -7.18 17.57 -21.75
CA ALA A 172 -7.58 16.54 -22.71
C ALA A 172 -7.23 15.14 -22.22
N GLU A 173 -6.04 14.93 -21.66
CA GLU A 173 -5.61 13.65 -21.10
C GLU A 173 -6.55 13.21 -19.96
N PHE A 174 -6.83 14.06 -19.01
CA PHE A 174 -7.75 13.75 -17.89
C PHE A 174 -9.17 13.39 -18.35
N ARG A 175 -9.66 14.00 -19.45
CA ARG A 175 -10.92 13.58 -20.08
C ARG A 175 -10.85 12.18 -20.65
N LEU A 176 -9.74 11.83 -21.34
CA LEU A 176 -9.56 10.49 -21.90
C LEU A 176 -9.50 9.43 -20.82
N GLU A 177 -8.79 9.69 -19.72
CA GLU A 177 -8.71 8.79 -18.57
C GLU A 177 -10.08 8.58 -17.93
N ARG A 178 -10.84 9.66 -17.72
CA ARG A 178 -12.21 9.58 -17.19
C ARG A 178 -13.13 8.79 -18.12
N GLU A 179 -13.12 9.06 -19.41
CA GLU A 179 -13.94 8.34 -20.40
C GLU A 179 -13.58 6.86 -20.48
N PHE A 180 -12.30 6.54 -20.34
CA PHE A 180 -11.85 5.15 -20.23
C PHE A 180 -12.42 4.49 -18.97
N ALA A 181 -12.31 5.15 -17.82
CA ALA A 181 -12.82 4.67 -16.54
C ALA A 181 -14.34 4.43 -16.58
N GLU A 182 -15.11 5.38 -17.12
CA GLU A 182 -16.58 5.27 -17.27
C GLU A 182 -16.98 4.07 -18.13
N ARG A 183 -16.26 3.80 -19.22
CA ARG A 183 -16.53 2.68 -20.13
C ARG A 183 -16.17 1.30 -19.54
N HIS A 184 -15.18 1.24 -18.67
CA HIS A 184 -14.59 -0.01 -18.18
C HIS A 184 -14.82 -0.25 -16.68
N PHE A 185 -15.67 0.51 -16.02
CA PHE A 185 -15.86 0.49 -14.57
C PHE A 185 -16.26 -0.89 -14.01
N GLY A 186 -17.04 -1.66 -14.74
CA GLY A 186 -17.69 -2.88 -14.26
C GLY A 186 -16.83 -4.15 -14.25
N ASN A 187 -15.61 -4.15 -14.81
CA ASN A 187 -14.79 -5.36 -14.92
C ASN A 187 -13.33 -5.05 -14.61
N ARG A 188 -12.95 -5.24 -13.35
CA ARG A 188 -11.59 -4.94 -12.85
C ARG A 188 -11.06 -6.05 -11.96
N GLU A 189 -11.10 -7.27 -12.44
CA GLU A 189 -10.44 -8.39 -11.76
C GLU A 189 -8.96 -8.40 -12.12
N SER A 190 -8.11 -8.57 -11.12
CA SER A 190 -6.68 -8.72 -11.33
C SER A 190 -6.39 -10.02 -12.08
N VAL A 191 -5.49 -9.94 -13.04
CA VAL A 191 -4.93 -11.09 -13.77
C VAL A 191 -3.49 -11.40 -13.36
N ALA A 192 -2.98 -10.74 -12.32
CA ALA A 192 -1.64 -10.95 -11.82
C ALA A 192 -1.45 -12.38 -11.30
N GLU A 193 -0.33 -12.99 -11.66
CA GLU A 193 0.08 -14.30 -11.16
C GLU A 193 1.14 -14.20 -10.05
N ILE A 194 1.52 -12.97 -9.68
CA ILE A 194 2.48 -12.66 -8.63
C ILE A 194 1.75 -11.94 -7.50
N ALA A 195 1.90 -12.43 -6.27
CA ALA A 195 1.52 -11.73 -5.05
C ALA A 195 2.77 -11.27 -4.29
N VAL A 196 2.77 -10.00 -3.89
CA VAL A 196 3.83 -9.43 -3.05
C VAL A 196 3.24 -9.13 -1.67
N PHE A 197 3.93 -9.51 -0.63
CA PHE A 197 3.48 -9.36 0.76
C PHE A 197 4.45 -8.47 1.54
N ALA A 198 3.89 -7.45 2.21
CA ALA A 198 4.61 -6.60 3.15
C ALA A 198 4.02 -6.76 4.54
N SER A 199 4.85 -7.10 5.53
CA SER A 199 4.41 -7.27 6.92
C SER A 199 4.27 -5.90 7.59
N LEU A 200 3.09 -5.63 8.13
CA LEU A 200 2.82 -4.44 8.94
C LEU A 200 3.40 -4.61 10.34
N ARG A 201 3.23 -5.80 10.94
CA ARG A 201 3.70 -6.11 12.28
C ARG A 201 5.23 -5.99 12.41
N THR A 202 5.96 -6.46 11.41
CA THR A 202 7.42 -6.39 11.40
C THR A 202 7.92 -4.94 11.50
N THR A 203 7.15 -3.97 11.00
CA THR A 203 7.55 -2.55 11.04
C THR A 203 7.69 -2.03 12.47
N TYR A 204 6.93 -2.54 13.43
CA TYR A 204 7.05 -2.13 14.83
C TYR A 204 8.42 -2.42 15.44
N ALA A 205 9.06 -3.51 15.00
CA ALA A 205 10.38 -3.90 15.48
C ALA A 205 11.53 -3.28 14.68
N MET A 206 11.25 -2.51 13.62
CA MET A 206 12.27 -1.91 12.78
C MET A 206 12.67 -0.52 13.26
N ARG A 207 13.96 -0.23 13.13
CA ARG A 207 14.54 1.09 13.37
C ARG A 207 15.10 1.63 12.06
N ASP A 208 14.76 2.87 11.73
CA ASP A 208 15.18 3.48 10.47
C ASP A 208 16.50 4.29 10.58
N ASN A 209 17.11 4.35 11.74
CA ASN A 209 18.37 5.06 11.90
C ASN A 209 19.42 4.13 12.55
N PRO A 210 20.64 4.01 12.06
CA PRO A 210 21.28 4.80 10.98
C PRO A 210 21.02 4.28 9.56
N VAL A 211 20.55 3.05 9.40
CA VAL A 211 20.26 2.45 8.07
C VAL A 211 18.81 2.03 8.01
N PRO A 212 18.01 2.60 7.12
CA PRO A 212 16.60 2.23 6.99
C PRO A 212 16.46 0.83 6.41
N LEU A 213 16.31 -0.17 7.26
CA LEU A 213 16.09 -1.55 6.82
C LEU A 213 14.75 -1.68 6.09
N THR A 214 13.74 -0.93 6.52
CA THR A 214 12.43 -0.85 5.86
C THR A 214 12.56 -0.34 4.43
N GLY A 215 13.33 0.71 4.17
CA GLY A 215 13.61 1.18 2.82
C GLY A 215 14.23 0.10 1.95
N SER A 216 15.20 -0.65 2.47
CA SER A 216 15.88 -1.72 1.73
C SER A 216 14.97 -2.92 1.45
N LEU A 217 14.16 -3.34 2.43
CA LEU A 217 13.32 -4.54 2.31
C LEU A 217 11.98 -4.28 1.60
N ILE A 218 11.43 -3.08 1.72
CA ILE A 218 10.12 -2.77 1.13
C ILE A 218 10.28 -1.88 -0.10
N GLU A 219 10.80 -0.67 0.06
CA GLU A 219 10.84 0.32 -0.99
C GLU A 219 11.68 -0.12 -2.20
N HIS A 220 12.94 -0.48 -1.97
CA HIS A 220 13.83 -0.90 -3.07
C HIS A 220 13.33 -2.18 -3.71
N GLN A 221 12.87 -3.16 -2.93
CA GLN A 221 12.38 -4.42 -3.48
C GLN A 221 11.10 -4.22 -4.31
N LEU A 222 10.18 -3.36 -3.89
CA LEU A 222 8.99 -3.06 -4.68
C LEU A 222 9.35 -2.37 -6.01
N MET A 223 10.32 -1.45 -6.00
CA MET A 223 10.80 -0.83 -7.24
C MET A 223 11.42 -1.85 -8.19
N GLU A 224 12.23 -2.77 -7.68
CA GLU A 224 12.84 -3.83 -8.49
C GLU A 224 11.80 -4.82 -9.04
N VAL A 225 10.82 -5.24 -8.23
CA VAL A 225 9.71 -6.09 -8.70
C VAL A 225 8.92 -5.39 -9.80
N ALA A 226 8.62 -4.10 -9.64
CA ALA A 226 7.91 -3.33 -10.68
C ALA A 226 8.76 -3.19 -11.96
N ALA A 227 10.08 -3.03 -11.83
CA ALA A 227 10.99 -2.95 -12.96
C ALA A 227 11.10 -4.25 -13.76
N CYS A 228 10.75 -5.41 -13.19
CA CYS A 228 10.67 -6.67 -13.92
C CYS A 228 9.56 -6.69 -14.99
N GLY A 229 8.63 -5.73 -14.98
CA GLY A 229 7.56 -5.61 -15.97
C GLY A 229 6.45 -6.66 -15.86
N ALA A 230 6.46 -7.52 -14.87
CA ALA A 230 5.41 -8.48 -14.60
C ALA A 230 4.34 -7.86 -13.67
N SER A 231 3.06 -8.11 -13.98
CA SER A 231 1.96 -7.65 -13.12
C SER A 231 1.98 -8.36 -11.78
N PHE A 232 1.79 -7.62 -10.70
CA PHE A 232 1.68 -8.16 -9.36
C PHE A 232 0.59 -7.44 -8.54
N ASP A 233 0.05 -8.15 -7.57
CA ASP A 233 -0.82 -7.57 -6.53
C ASP A 233 -0.04 -7.45 -5.23
N LEU A 234 -0.21 -6.33 -4.53
CA LEU A 234 0.45 -6.04 -3.26
C LEU A 234 -0.54 -6.17 -2.11
N PHE A 235 -0.19 -6.99 -1.12
CA PHE A 235 -0.99 -7.24 0.08
C PHE A 235 -0.19 -7.00 1.36
N ALA A 236 -0.91 -6.67 2.44
CA ALA A 236 -0.37 -6.86 3.77
C ALA A 236 -0.20 -8.37 4.04
N GLU A 237 0.90 -8.75 4.67
CA GLU A 237 1.17 -10.15 5.02
C GLU A 237 0.06 -10.74 5.89
N GLU A 238 -0.50 -9.91 6.76
CA GLU A 238 -1.59 -10.23 7.68
C GLU A 238 -2.88 -10.67 6.96
N ASP A 239 -3.02 -10.34 5.68
CA ASP A 239 -4.15 -10.74 4.82
C ASP A 239 -3.97 -12.12 4.15
N LEU A 240 -2.83 -12.77 4.31
CA LEU A 240 -2.59 -14.09 3.72
C LEU A 240 -3.66 -15.13 4.12
N PRO A 241 -4.11 -15.22 5.39
CA PRO A 241 -5.21 -16.10 5.78
C PRO A 241 -6.53 -15.77 5.07
N LEU A 242 -6.86 -14.48 4.92
CA LEU A 242 -8.08 -14.04 4.23
C LEU A 242 -8.06 -14.37 2.74
N LEU A 243 -6.89 -14.23 2.08
CA LEU A 243 -6.70 -14.64 0.69
C LEU A 243 -6.92 -16.15 0.51
N ALA A 244 -6.42 -16.97 1.45
CA ALA A 244 -6.62 -18.41 1.45
C ALA A 244 -8.10 -18.77 1.66
N GLU A 245 -8.75 -18.19 2.66
CA GLU A 245 -10.19 -18.39 2.96
C GLU A 245 -11.07 -18.07 1.76
N ARG A 246 -10.77 -16.97 1.04
CA ARG A 246 -11.52 -16.57 -0.16
C ARG A 246 -11.12 -17.35 -1.42
N GLY A 247 -10.21 -18.29 -1.32
CA GLY A 247 -9.71 -19.09 -2.46
C GLY A 247 -8.90 -18.30 -3.49
N LYS A 248 -8.52 -17.08 -3.18
CA LYS A 248 -7.79 -16.18 -4.09
C LYS A 248 -6.31 -16.54 -4.24
N LEU A 249 -5.72 -17.26 -3.29
CA LEU A 249 -4.33 -17.72 -3.39
C LEU A 249 -4.07 -18.60 -4.63
N LYS A 250 -5.08 -19.27 -5.14
CA LYS A 250 -4.97 -20.14 -6.32
C LYS A 250 -4.57 -19.40 -7.60
N GLN A 251 -4.82 -18.10 -7.66
CA GLN A 251 -4.45 -17.25 -8.79
C GLN A 251 -2.94 -17.08 -8.89
N TYR A 252 -2.25 -17.02 -7.74
CA TYR A 252 -0.84 -16.65 -7.69
C TYR A 252 0.06 -17.89 -7.81
N LYS A 253 0.95 -17.86 -8.78
CA LYS A 253 1.98 -18.87 -9.02
C LYS A 253 3.29 -18.54 -8.31
N PHE A 254 3.52 -17.26 -8.03
CA PHE A 254 4.71 -16.77 -7.36
C PHE A 254 4.33 -15.80 -6.24
N CYS A 255 4.84 -16.07 -5.05
CA CYS A 255 4.63 -15.23 -3.86
C CYS A 255 5.96 -14.69 -3.37
N ILE A 256 6.04 -13.38 -3.16
CA ILE A 256 7.23 -12.65 -2.71
C ILE A 256 6.93 -12.03 -1.35
N PHE A 257 7.72 -12.35 -0.34
CA PHE A 257 7.61 -11.82 1.02
C PHE A 257 8.78 -10.88 1.30
N LEU A 258 8.49 -9.62 1.58
CA LEU A 258 9.50 -8.56 1.63
C LEU A 258 10.19 -8.44 2.99
N ASN A 259 9.44 -8.51 4.09
CA ASN A 259 9.94 -8.22 5.44
C ASN A 259 9.28 -9.10 6.51
N THR A 260 9.10 -10.37 6.25
CA THR A 260 8.40 -11.35 7.09
C THR A 260 9.25 -11.80 8.27
N LEU A 261 9.62 -10.91 9.20
CA LEU A 261 10.48 -11.25 10.33
C LEU A 261 9.72 -11.90 11.49
N ASP A 262 8.55 -11.36 11.85
CA ASP A 262 7.70 -11.84 12.96
C ASP A 262 6.25 -12.05 12.49
N PRO A 263 6.01 -13.01 11.56
CA PRO A 263 4.67 -13.26 11.06
C PRO A 263 3.76 -13.81 12.16
N PRO A 264 2.49 -13.33 12.23
CA PRO A 264 1.50 -13.86 13.16
C PRO A 264 1.28 -15.38 13.01
N ASP A 265 0.85 -16.06 14.06
CA ASP A 265 0.61 -17.52 14.02
C ASP A 265 -0.40 -17.94 12.94
N ALA A 266 -1.38 -17.08 12.63
CA ALA A 266 -2.33 -17.34 11.54
C ALA A 266 -1.63 -17.34 10.17
N VAL A 267 -0.71 -16.41 9.93
CA VAL A 267 0.11 -16.36 8.71
C VAL A 267 1.01 -17.59 8.62
N ARG A 268 1.72 -17.94 9.71
CA ARG A 268 2.58 -19.15 9.77
C ARG A 268 1.80 -20.42 9.41
N ARG A 269 0.61 -20.57 9.97
CA ARG A 269 -0.27 -21.69 9.65
C ARG A 269 -0.66 -21.72 8.18
N THR A 270 -1.08 -20.59 7.63
CA THR A 270 -1.49 -20.49 6.22
C THR A 270 -0.32 -20.78 5.27
N VAL A 271 0.88 -20.32 5.61
CA VAL A 271 2.10 -20.65 4.85
C VAL A 271 2.27 -22.18 4.77
N ARG A 272 2.24 -22.87 5.89
CA ARG A 272 2.42 -24.35 5.92
C ARG A 272 1.28 -25.12 5.25
N GLU A 273 0.04 -24.66 5.44
CA GLU A 273 -1.15 -25.42 5.02
C GLU A 273 -1.58 -25.10 3.59
N GLU A 274 -1.37 -23.87 3.11
CA GLU A 274 -1.93 -23.41 1.84
C GLU A 274 -0.88 -22.89 0.85
N LEU A 275 0.21 -22.27 1.32
CA LEU A 275 1.14 -21.60 0.42
C LEU A 275 2.00 -22.60 -0.37
N ALA A 276 2.41 -23.69 0.24
CA ALA A 276 3.24 -24.73 -0.39
C ALA A 276 2.47 -25.65 -1.36
N LYS A 277 1.16 -25.40 -1.58
CA LYS A 277 0.32 -26.19 -2.48
C LYS A 277 0.39 -25.68 -3.92
N ASP A 278 -0.10 -26.50 -4.84
CA ASP A 278 -0.35 -26.14 -6.24
C ASP A 278 0.91 -25.78 -7.05
N GLY A 279 2.09 -26.23 -6.64
CA GLY A 279 3.36 -25.97 -7.35
C GLY A 279 3.79 -24.50 -7.31
N ARG A 280 3.31 -23.73 -6.36
CA ARG A 280 3.63 -22.31 -6.19
C ARG A 280 5.09 -22.12 -5.79
N SER A 281 5.72 -21.10 -6.35
CA SER A 281 7.07 -20.67 -5.95
C SER A 281 6.97 -19.58 -4.90
N VAL A 282 7.86 -19.59 -3.91
CA VAL A 282 7.90 -18.58 -2.84
C VAL A 282 9.31 -18.02 -2.75
N LEU A 283 9.40 -16.70 -2.72
CA LEU A 283 10.64 -15.97 -2.47
C LEU A 283 10.52 -15.21 -1.16
N TRP A 284 11.47 -15.46 -0.28
CA TRP A 284 11.61 -14.76 0.99
C TRP A 284 12.80 -13.82 0.95
N PHE A 285 12.57 -12.55 1.29
CA PHE A 285 13.65 -11.63 1.55
C PHE A 285 13.95 -11.58 3.04
N TYR A 286 15.23 -11.73 3.39
CA TYR A 286 15.82 -11.53 4.71
C TYR A 286 15.08 -12.18 5.88
N ALA A 287 15.72 -13.14 6.53
CA ALA A 287 15.39 -13.76 7.82
C ALA A 287 13.87 -14.05 8.07
N PRO A 288 13.15 -14.72 7.14
CA PRO A 288 11.72 -14.95 7.28
C PRO A 288 11.43 -15.77 8.53
N GLY A 289 10.46 -15.30 9.34
CA GLY A 289 10.02 -16.00 10.53
C GLY A 289 11.05 -16.12 11.66
N TYR A 290 12.15 -15.35 11.61
CA TYR A 290 13.21 -15.41 12.61
C TYR A 290 12.74 -15.03 14.02
N TYR A 291 11.70 -14.19 14.12
CA TYR A 291 11.03 -13.87 15.37
C TYR A 291 9.68 -14.58 15.46
N ARG A 292 9.27 -14.90 16.68
CA ARG A 292 7.92 -15.31 17.01
C ARG A 292 7.53 -14.69 18.34
N ASN A 293 6.51 -13.84 18.32
CA ASN A 293 6.09 -13.04 19.47
C ASN A 293 7.28 -12.32 20.13
N HIS A 294 8.10 -11.68 19.32
CA HIS A 294 9.30 -10.93 19.71
C HIS A 294 10.45 -11.75 20.32
N VAL A 295 10.35 -13.07 20.35
CA VAL A 295 11.48 -13.95 20.70
C VAL A 295 12.17 -14.40 19.41
N ARG A 296 13.49 -14.28 19.35
CA ARG A 296 14.26 -14.69 18.18
C ARG A 296 14.81 -16.11 18.35
N ASP A 297 14.60 -16.94 17.33
CA ASP A 297 15.23 -18.26 17.20
C ASP A 297 15.30 -18.65 15.73
N ALA A 298 16.45 -19.14 15.28
CA ALA A 298 16.63 -19.64 13.93
C ALA A 298 15.69 -20.82 13.59
N ALA A 299 15.34 -21.64 14.58
CA ALA A 299 14.39 -22.73 14.41
C ALA A 299 13.00 -22.25 13.94
N PHE A 300 12.59 -21.03 14.30
CA PHE A 300 11.31 -20.47 13.84
C PHE A 300 11.31 -20.16 12.34
N ALA A 301 12.47 -19.83 11.76
CA ALA A 301 12.61 -19.66 10.32
C ALA A 301 12.51 -21.01 9.60
N GLU A 302 13.15 -22.06 10.13
CA GLU A 302 13.07 -23.42 9.59
C GLU A 302 11.63 -23.98 9.63
N GLU A 303 10.83 -23.60 10.62
CA GLU A 303 9.41 -23.97 10.69
C GLU A 303 8.56 -23.28 9.62
N LEU A 304 8.99 -22.10 9.12
CA LEU A 304 8.22 -21.30 8.18
C LEU A 304 8.58 -21.63 6.73
N THR A 305 9.84 -21.83 6.43
CA THR A 305 10.37 -21.99 5.08
C THR A 305 10.68 -23.43 4.71
#